data_69ff5e58623a3f7b52098424942f41f0
#
_entry.id   69ff5e58623a3f7b52098424942f41f0
#
_cell.length_a   1.000
_cell.length_b   1.000
_cell.length_c   1.000
_cell.angle_alpha   90.00
_cell.angle_beta   90.00
_cell.angle_gamma   90.00
#
_symmetry.space_group_name_H-M   'P 1'
#
loop_
_entity.id
_entity.type
_entity.pdbx_description
1 polymer ?
#
loop_
_entity_poly.entity_id
_entity_poly.type
_entity_poly.pdbx_seq_one_letter_code
_entity_poly.pdbx_strand_id
1 'polypeptide(L)'
;MNNKGKRPIGKILMILAVVFFYLPILSMIIFSFNDGKSLTSFTGFSLRWYKHMLDSSDMMDALSTTFSIALLATFISTVTGTIAAIGISKSKKIVRDLMEQINNLPIMNPEIVTAIGFMLLFITFHVEKGYVTMLLAHIAFCIPYVMLSVMPKIKSLDPNLADAAMDLGATPWQALTKVVVPQITPGIVAGALIAFTMSVDDFIISYFVTGRGVKNLSIMVYTMSKRVNPSINAISTLVVVIITIVLVIINAAPALFAKRAKRNSIGRRNVLVPAVAVVCVLAIVAGVVTYNNKKEPLPFEGQTLRIYNWGEYVGEHIIQDFQKETGATVLLENFDSNEQMYIKVANGEAYDILVPSDYMIQRLISEGYLQKLDKSKLNCMDKLDDAIKGLPYDPENEYSVPYFWGTAGIVYDKTKVDIKDLEKEGYNIFLDQKYKGDIYLYDSERDSFMMALKALGYSMNTSDESQIQEAYNWLVQCVQTMKPEIVTDEIIDNMAQGRKALGLIYSGDATYVINENENMGYYLPEGGTNQWSDAMVIPKNAKNPELAHAFINYASDYDGAYDNSSYVGYTSANKKVMEDLYGKGGEFEGIDAYIPRTDNKNDEVFEYNEETKKEISNLWSKVKIAASNTN
;
A
#
# COMPACT_ATOMS: atom_id res chain seq x y z
N MET A 1 -45.12 8.22 40.53
CA MET A 1 -44.47 6.89 40.69
C MET A 1 -43.17 6.89 39.93
N ASN A 2 -42.07 6.93 40.66
CA ASN A 2 -40.71 7.13 40.14
C ASN A 2 -40.08 5.77 39.89
N ASN A 3 -40.08 5.28 38.65
CA ASN A 3 -39.48 3.98 38.31
C ASN A 3 -38.06 4.20 37.73
N LYS A 4 -37.14 4.59 38.60
CA LYS A 4 -35.70 4.58 38.32
C LYS A 4 -35.14 3.16 38.52
N GLY A 5 -35.70 2.18 37.83
CA GLY A 5 -35.10 0.85 37.69
C GLY A 5 -33.87 0.99 36.80
N LYS A 6 -32.71 1.10 37.44
CA LYS A 6 -31.40 0.98 36.76
C LYS A 6 -31.39 -0.34 36.00
N ARG A 7 -31.38 -0.29 34.68
CA ARG A 7 -31.15 -1.47 33.84
C ARG A 7 -29.61 -1.64 33.70
N PRO A 8 -28.93 -2.40 34.58
CA PRO A 8 -27.48 -2.58 34.51
C PRO A 8 -27.06 -3.26 33.19
N ILE A 9 -27.92 -4.12 32.65
CA ILE A 9 -27.69 -4.83 31.40
C ILE A 9 -27.53 -3.89 30.22
N GLY A 10 -28.36 -2.83 30.08
CA GLY A 10 -28.20 -1.86 29.00
C GLY A 10 -26.90 -1.05 29.06
N LYS A 11 -26.42 -0.74 30.28
CA LYS A 11 -25.12 -0.09 30.44
C LYS A 11 -23.96 -1.04 30.12
N ILE A 12 -24.06 -2.30 30.55
CA ILE A 12 -23.05 -3.33 30.25
C ILE A 12 -22.96 -3.56 28.74
N LEU A 13 -24.08 -3.74 28.07
CA LEU A 13 -24.11 -3.90 26.60
C LEU A 13 -23.54 -2.68 25.88
N MET A 14 -23.86 -1.48 26.34
CA MET A 14 -23.28 -0.24 25.75
C MET A 14 -21.76 -0.18 25.97
N ILE A 15 -21.26 -0.53 27.15
CA ILE A 15 -19.81 -0.57 27.42
C ILE A 15 -19.14 -1.64 26.56
N LEU A 16 -19.71 -2.84 26.46
CA LEU A 16 -19.19 -3.92 25.61
C LEU A 16 -19.15 -3.49 24.13
N ALA A 17 -20.19 -2.86 23.64
CA ALA A 17 -20.21 -2.34 22.26
C ALA A 17 -19.12 -1.29 22.04
N VAL A 18 -18.97 -0.32 22.96
CA VAL A 18 -17.90 0.69 22.89
C VAL A 18 -16.52 0.02 22.92
N VAL A 19 -16.28 -0.90 23.84
CA VAL A 19 -14.99 -1.63 23.90
C VAL A 19 -14.74 -2.38 22.60
N PHE A 20 -15.73 -3.09 22.09
CA PHE A 20 -15.60 -3.85 20.83
C PHE A 20 -15.22 -2.96 19.65
N PHE A 21 -15.83 -1.78 19.49
CA PHE A 21 -15.51 -0.86 18.39
C PHE A 21 -14.17 -0.15 18.56
N TYR A 22 -13.75 0.14 19.79
CA TYR A 22 -12.51 0.89 20.03
C TYR A 22 -11.30 -0.01 20.30
N LEU A 23 -11.48 -1.30 20.57
CA LEU A 23 -10.39 -2.24 20.84
C LEU A 23 -9.38 -2.34 19.68
N PRO A 24 -9.79 -2.42 18.39
CA PRO A 24 -8.85 -2.41 17.27
C PRO A 24 -8.01 -1.13 17.20
N ILE A 25 -8.64 0.04 17.44
CA ILE A 25 -7.96 1.33 17.45
C ILE A 25 -6.94 1.41 18.59
N LEU A 26 -7.32 0.92 19.78
CA LEU A 26 -6.42 0.84 20.94
C LEU A 26 -5.25 -0.11 20.67
N SER A 27 -5.50 -1.26 20.06
CA SER A 27 -4.46 -2.20 19.65
C SER A 27 -3.47 -1.52 18.70
N MET A 28 -3.96 -0.88 17.63
CA MET A 28 -3.14 -0.14 16.67
C MET A 28 -2.29 0.93 17.37
N ILE A 29 -2.88 1.72 18.30
CA ILE A 29 -2.14 2.74 19.08
C ILE A 29 -1.05 2.09 19.94
N ILE A 30 -1.32 0.97 20.60
CA ILE A 30 -0.33 0.28 21.43
C ILE A 30 0.82 -0.24 20.56
N PHE A 31 0.50 -0.92 19.45
CA PHE A 31 1.49 -1.48 18.54
C PHE A 31 2.26 -0.42 17.72
N SER A 32 1.78 0.83 17.64
CA SER A 32 2.56 1.94 17.08
C SER A 32 3.83 2.28 17.88
N PHE A 33 3.88 1.86 19.13
CA PHE A 33 5.04 2.01 20.02
C PHE A 33 5.85 0.72 20.18
N ASN A 34 5.54 -0.34 19.42
CA ASN A 34 6.29 -1.59 19.47
C ASN A 34 7.69 -1.40 18.86
N ASP A 35 8.71 -2.02 19.43
CA ASP A 35 10.08 -1.96 18.90
C ASP A 35 10.27 -2.92 17.72
N GLY A 36 9.68 -4.11 17.80
CA GLY A 36 9.76 -5.14 16.74
C GLY A 36 8.88 -4.85 15.53
N LYS A 37 9.13 -5.56 14.42
CA LYS A 37 8.34 -5.50 13.18
C LYS A 37 6.99 -6.23 13.31
N SER A 38 6.78 -7.08 14.31
CA SER A 38 5.54 -7.84 14.49
C SER A 38 4.33 -6.96 14.81
N LEU A 39 3.21 -7.19 14.14
CA LEU A 39 1.94 -6.54 14.42
C LEU A 39 1.13 -7.23 15.52
N THR A 40 1.59 -8.37 16.03
CA THR A 40 0.86 -9.22 16.99
C THR A 40 1.61 -9.51 18.27
N SER A 41 2.94 -9.38 18.28
CA SER A 41 3.80 -9.57 19.44
C SER A 41 4.44 -8.25 19.88
N PHE A 42 4.21 -7.83 21.13
CA PHE A 42 4.78 -6.61 21.69
C PHE A 42 6.13 -6.93 22.32
N THR A 43 7.22 -6.46 21.70
CA THR A 43 8.60 -6.77 22.11
C THR A 43 9.22 -5.71 23.02
N GLY A 44 8.73 -4.45 22.97
CA GLY A 44 9.24 -3.36 23.78
C GLY A 44 8.66 -2.01 23.37
N PHE A 45 8.91 -0.97 24.15
CA PHE A 45 8.46 0.40 23.85
C PHE A 45 9.53 1.15 23.04
N SER A 46 9.17 1.66 21.86
CA SER A 46 10.06 2.47 21.02
C SER A 46 9.27 3.55 20.26
N LEU A 47 9.96 4.60 19.82
CA LEU A 47 9.45 5.61 18.89
C LEU A 47 10.02 5.42 17.47
N ARG A 48 10.65 4.28 17.21
CA ARG A 48 11.32 3.96 15.95
C ARG A 48 10.41 4.21 14.75
N TRP A 49 9.19 3.70 14.78
CA TRP A 49 8.24 3.80 13.66
C TRP A 49 7.72 5.22 13.42
N TYR A 50 7.65 6.05 14.47
CA TYR A 50 7.35 7.49 14.31
C TYR A 50 8.51 8.23 13.64
N LYS A 51 9.75 7.89 14.00
CA LYS A 51 10.93 8.45 13.33
C LYS A 51 10.98 8.00 11.88
N HIS A 52 10.86 6.70 11.60
CA HIS A 52 10.78 6.15 10.27
C HIS A 52 9.69 6.84 9.41
N MET A 53 8.49 7.00 9.95
CA MET A 53 7.40 7.72 9.28
C MET A 53 7.78 9.17 8.90
N LEU A 54 8.45 9.90 9.81
CA LEU A 54 8.85 11.29 9.56
C LEU A 54 10.01 11.39 8.56
N ASP A 55 10.86 10.39 8.53
CA ASP A 55 12.02 10.32 7.62
C ASP A 55 11.59 9.84 6.22
N SER A 56 10.46 9.13 6.09
CA SER A 56 9.92 8.66 4.82
C SER A 56 9.24 9.79 4.03
N SER A 57 9.82 10.16 2.88
CA SER A 57 9.24 11.16 1.96
C SER A 57 7.87 10.73 1.46
N ASP A 58 7.71 9.45 1.09
CA ASP A 58 6.47 8.89 0.55
C ASP A 58 5.31 9.00 1.54
N MET A 59 5.58 8.71 2.84
CA MET A 59 4.58 8.83 3.90
C MET A 59 4.20 10.28 4.15
N MET A 60 5.16 11.18 4.14
CA MET A 60 4.91 12.61 4.33
C MET A 60 4.20 13.23 3.13
N ASP A 61 4.49 12.79 1.91
CA ASP A 61 3.80 13.22 0.68
C ASP A 61 2.36 12.70 0.66
N ALA A 62 2.12 11.44 1.02
CA ALA A 62 0.78 10.89 1.12
C ALA A 62 -0.05 11.62 2.21
N LEU A 63 0.55 11.93 3.35
CA LEU A 63 -0.08 12.70 4.42
C LEU A 63 -0.42 14.14 3.94
N SER A 64 0.53 14.80 3.29
CA SER A 64 0.35 16.14 2.71
C SER A 64 -0.74 16.15 1.65
N THR A 65 -0.74 15.17 0.74
CA THR A 65 -1.76 14.99 -0.30
C THR A 65 -3.15 14.81 0.32
N THR A 66 -3.28 13.93 1.32
CA THR A 66 -4.55 13.68 2.01
C THR A 66 -5.11 14.97 2.62
N PHE A 67 -4.32 15.66 3.44
CA PHE A 67 -4.81 16.86 4.11
C PHE A 67 -5.03 18.04 3.16
N SER A 68 -4.18 18.23 2.15
CA SER A 68 -4.38 19.31 1.18
C SER A 68 -5.65 19.11 0.34
N ILE A 69 -5.90 17.90 -0.15
CA ILE A 69 -7.12 17.56 -0.88
C ILE A 69 -8.34 17.69 0.03
N ALA A 70 -8.29 17.12 1.24
CA ALA A 70 -9.41 17.19 2.16
C ALA A 70 -9.79 18.62 2.54
N LEU A 71 -8.81 19.49 2.80
CA LEU A 71 -9.05 20.89 3.11
C LEU A 71 -9.61 21.67 1.92
N LEU A 72 -9.01 21.51 0.73
CA LEU A 72 -9.47 22.19 -0.49
C LEU A 72 -10.85 21.69 -0.92
N ALA A 73 -11.05 20.38 -0.93
CA ALA A 73 -12.36 19.79 -1.28
C ALA A 73 -13.43 20.22 -0.29
N THR A 74 -13.16 20.20 1.02
CA THR A 74 -14.08 20.67 2.05
C THR A 74 -14.44 22.13 1.86
N PHE A 75 -13.45 22.99 1.64
CA PHE A 75 -13.71 24.42 1.46
C PHE A 75 -14.59 24.67 0.22
N ILE A 76 -14.20 24.13 -0.92
CA ILE A 76 -14.90 24.34 -2.19
C ILE A 76 -16.30 23.71 -2.14
N SER A 77 -16.45 22.48 -1.66
CA SER A 77 -17.74 21.80 -1.56
C SER A 77 -18.67 22.45 -0.55
N THR A 78 -18.14 23.00 0.56
CA THR A 78 -18.94 23.75 1.55
C THR A 78 -19.51 25.02 0.96
N VAL A 79 -18.70 25.78 0.23
CA VAL A 79 -19.16 27.02 -0.43
C VAL A 79 -20.19 26.69 -1.52
N THR A 80 -19.83 25.78 -2.44
CA THR A 80 -20.71 25.42 -3.57
C THR A 80 -21.97 24.71 -3.12
N GLY A 81 -21.88 23.75 -2.19
CA GLY A 81 -23.04 23.04 -1.63
C GLY A 81 -23.99 23.96 -0.84
N THR A 82 -23.44 24.95 -0.09
CA THR A 82 -24.24 25.94 0.61
C THR A 82 -24.98 26.86 -0.37
N ILE A 83 -24.31 27.36 -1.40
CA ILE A 83 -24.91 28.19 -2.44
C ILE A 83 -26.00 27.41 -3.17
N ALA A 84 -25.71 26.15 -3.54
CA ALA A 84 -26.69 25.27 -4.20
C ALA A 84 -27.91 25.01 -3.31
N ALA A 85 -27.73 24.73 -2.02
CA ALA A 85 -28.80 24.50 -1.06
C ALA A 85 -29.72 25.75 -0.93
N ILE A 86 -29.11 26.95 -0.83
CA ILE A 86 -29.87 28.20 -0.78
C ILE A 86 -30.64 28.42 -2.09
N GLY A 87 -30.01 28.22 -3.25
CA GLY A 87 -30.65 28.36 -4.56
C GLY A 87 -31.84 27.42 -4.75
N ILE A 88 -31.63 26.13 -4.41
CA ILE A 88 -32.66 25.08 -4.52
C ILE A 88 -33.83 25.37 -3.55
N SER A 89 -33.54 25.87 -2.34
CA SER A 89 -34.60 26.20 -1.37
C SER A 89 -35.58 27.29 -1.86
N LYS A 90 -35.12 28.19 -2.72
CA LYS A 90 -35.92 29.26 -3.34
C LYS A 90 -36.60 28.85 -4.64
N SER A 91 -36.30 27.65 -5.16
CA SER A 91 -36.88 27.13 -6.41
C SER A 91 -38.34 26.67 -6.22
N LYS A 92 -39.08 26.56 -7.35
CA LYS A 92 -40.42 25.96 -7.35
C LYS A 92 -40.38 24.54 -6.79
N LYS A 93 -41.45 24.13 -6.09
CA LYS A 93 -41.52 22.84 -5.40
C LYS A 93 -41.05 21.65 -6.27
N ILE A 94 -41.54 21.56 -7.51
CA ILE A 94 -41.20 20.45 -8.44
C ILE A 94 -39.70 20.43 -8.73
N VAL A 95 -39.11 21.61 -9.00
CA VAL A 95 -37.65 21.72 -9.29
C VAL A 95 -36.82 21.38 -8.05
N ARG A 96 -37.26 21.88 -6.89
CA ARG A 96 -36.61 21.59 -5.62
C ARG A 96 -36.63 20.10 -5.31
N ASP A 97 -37.82 19.48 -5.38
CA ASP A 97 -37.97 18.05 -5.06
C ASP A 97 -37.16 17.18 -6.03
N LEU A 98 -37.10 17.52 -7.34
CA LEU A 98 -36.27 16.86 -8.34
C LEU A 98 -34.77 17.03 -8.03
N MET A 99 -34.31 18.25 -7.73
CA MET A 99 -32.89 18.51 -7.45
C MET A 99 -32.44 17.85 -6.15
N GLU A 100 -33.30 17.78 -5.13
CA GLU A 100 -33.03 17.04 -3.90
C GLU A 100 -32.85 15.52 -4.19
N GLN A 101 -33.67 14.94 -5.07
CA GLN A 101 -33.55 13.55 -5.49
C GLN A 101 -32.27 13.32 -6.27
N ILE A 102 -31.93 14.17 -7.23
CA ILE A 102 -30.68 14.10 -8.00
C ILE A 102 -29.47 14.20 -7.06
N ASN A 103 -29.50 15.10 -6.08
CA ASN A 103 -28.45 15.26 -5.08
C ASN A 103 -28.24 13.98 -4.23
N ASN A 104 -29.30 13.23 -3.99
CA ASN A 104 -29.22 12.02 -3.17
C ASN A 104 -28.72 10.80 -3.95
N LEU A 105 -28.73 10.81 -5.30
CA LEU A 105 -28.27 9.68 -6.12
C LEU A 105 -26.82 9.26 -5.81
N PRO A 106 -25.82 10.16 -5.74
CA PRO A 106 -24.45 9.77 -5.41
C PRO A 106 -24.31 9.14 -4.02
N ILE A 107 -25.14 9.58 -3.06
CA ILE A 107 -25.12 9.06 -1.68
C ILE A 107 -25.68 7.63 -1.61
N MET A 108 -26.62 7.28 -2.51
CA MET A 108 -27.26 5.97 -2.57
C MET A 108 -26.48 4.96 -3.42
N ASN A 109 -25.62 5.44 -4.32
CA ASN A 109 -24.79 4.59 -5.17
C ASN A 109 -23.64 3.96 -4.38
N PRO A 110 -23.27 2.71 -4.68
CA PRO A 110 -22.01 2.15 -4.22
C PRO A 110 -20.82 3.03 -4.65
N GLU A 111 -19.92 3.34 -3.75
CA GLU A 111 -18.78 4.24 -3.99
C GLU A 111 -17.94 3.80 -5.20
N ILE A 112 -17.75 2.48 -5.40
CA ILE A 112 -17.01 1.94 -6.53
C ILE A 112 -17.64 2.30 -7.90
N VAL A 113 -18.97 2.36 -7.98
CA VAL A 113 -19.68 2.75 -9.23
C VAL A 113 -19.43 4.22 -9.54
N THR A 114 -19.46 5.06 -8.51
CA THR A 114 -19.15 6.50 -8.63
C THR A 114 -17.68 6.71 -9.01
N ALA A 115 -16.76 5.95 -8.41
CA ALA A 115 -15.32 6.00 -8.70
C ALA A 115 -15.01 5.61 -10.16
N ILE A 116 -15.59 4.50 -10.65
CA ILE A 116 -15.46 4.07 -12.04
C ILE A 116 -16.06 5.11 -12.98
N GLY A 117 -17.20 5.71 -12.61
CA GLY A 117 -17.82 6.79 -13.38
C GLY A 117 -16.88 8.00 -13.55
N PHE A 118 -16.23 8.46 -12.48
CA PHE A 118 -15.21 9.52 -12.56
C PHE A 118 -14.00 9.11 -13.39
N MET A 119 -13.50 7.90 -13.20
CA MET A 119 -12.37 7.39 -13.99
C MET A 119 -12.69 7.42 -15.49
N LEU A 120 -13.83 6.88 -15.90
CA LEU A 120 -14.25 6.86 -17.30
C LEU A 120 -14.48 8.29 -17.83
N LEU A 121 -15.02 9.19 -17.01
CA LEU A 121 -15.18 10.60 -17.38
C LEU A 121 -13.82 11.24 -17.70
N PHE A 122 -12.83 11.10 -16.85
CA PHE A 122 -11.50 11.67 -17.05
C PHE A 122 -10.80 11.05 -18.26
N ILE A 123 -10.92 9.74 -18.47
CA ILE A 123 -10.38 9.07 -19.67
C ILE A 123 -11.03 9.61 -20.94
N THR A 124 -12.37 9.75 -20.96
CA THR A 124 -13.12 10.23 -22.14
C THR A 124 -12.71 11.66 -22.52
N PHE A 125 -12.44 12.51 -21.55
CA PHE A 125 -11.98 13.88 -21.79
C PHE A 125 -10.47 14.01 -21.91
N HIS A 126 -9.71 12.89 -21.93
CA HIS A 126 -8.24 12.86 -22.02
C HIS A 126 -7.56 13.70 -20.92
N VAL A 127 -8.16 13.75 -19.73
CA VAL A 127 -7.58 14.43 -18.57
C VAL A 127 -6.58 13.47 -17.92
N GLU A 128 -5.32 13.87 -17.83
CA GLU A 128 -4.32 13.09 -17.08
C GLU A 128 -4.74 12.97 -15.62
N LYS A 129 -4.77 11.71 -15.13
CA LYS A 129 -5.08 11.43 -13.74
C LYS A 129 -3.95 11.92 -12.82
N GLY A 130 -4.31 12.43 -11.63
CA GLY A 130 -3.34 12.95 -10.67
C GLY A 130 -4.03 13.74 -9.56
N TYR A 131 -3.31 14.67 -8.97
CA TYR A 131 -3.80 15.50 -7.87
C TYR A 131 -5.09 16.27 -8.22
N VAL A 132 -5.16 16.84 -9.44
CA VAL A 132 -6.31 17.64 -9.88
C VAL A 132 -7.57 16.79 -10.05
N THR A 133 -7.47 15.61 -10.67
CA THR A 133 -8.59 14.70 -10.85
C THR A 133 -9.09 14.15 -9.52
N MET A 134 -8.18 13.86 -8.58
CA MET A 134 -8.53 13.45 -7.22
C MET A 134 -9.27 14.60 -6.50
N LEU A 135 -8.75 15.82 -6.57
CA LEU A 135 -9.40 16.98 -5.96
C LEU A 135 -10.81 17.24 -6.55
N LEU A 136 -10.96 17.19 -7.87
CA LEU A 136 -12.26 17.36 -8.54
C LEU A 136 -13.28 16.29 -8.13
N ALA A 137 -12.86 15.04 -8.07
CA ALA A 137 -13.69 13.93 -7.62
C ALA A 137 -14.14 14.13 -6.17
N HIS A 138 -13.20 14.51 -5.27
CA HIS A 138 -13.51 14.79 -3.87
C HIS A 138 -14.48 15.96 -3.70
N ILE A 139 -14.33 17.04 -4.47
CA ILE A 139 -15.30 18.14 -4.47
C ILE A 139 -16.67 17.63 -4.89
N ALA A 140 -16.74 16.88 -5.98
CA ALA A 140 -18.00 16.43 -6.56
C ALA A 140 -18.78 15.51 -5.61
N PHE A 141 -18.13 14.54 -4.96
CA PHE A 141 -18.82 13.65 -4.04
C PHE A 141 -19.11 14.29 -2.67
N CYS A 142 -18.34 15.30 -2.23
CA CYS A 142 -18.59 16.00 -0.96
C CYS A 142 -19.79 16.98 -1.03
N ILE A 143 -20.09 17.58 -2.19
CA ILE A 143 -21.20 18.55 -2.35
C ILE A 143 -22.53 17.98 -1.85
N PRO A 144 -22.97 16.77 -2.22
CA PRO A 144 -24.22 16.18 -1.73
C PRO A 144 -24.34 16.12 -0.20
N TYR A 145 -23.27 15.78 0.49
CA TYR A 145 -23.26 15.69 1.96
C TYR A 145 -23.36 17.05 2.63
N VAL A 146 -22.71 18.07 2.06
CA VAL A 146 -22.88 19.46 2.53
C VAL A 146 -24.33 19.91 2.35
N MET A 147 -24.92 19.67 1.18
CA MET A 147 -26.33 20.03 0.92
C MET A 147 -27.28 19.29 1.86
N LEU A 148 -27.03 17.99 2.13
CA LEU A 148 -27.84 17.20 3.06
C LEU A 148 -27.80 17.78 4.49
N SER A 149 -26.69 18.41 4.89
CA SER A 149 -26.55 19.04 6.21
C SER A 149 -27.14 20.46 6.29
N VAL A 150 -27.04 21.22 5.21
CA VAL A 150 -27.49 22.63 5.16
C VAL A 150 -28.98 22.74 4.91
N MET A 151 -29.56 21.92 4.02
CA MET A 151 -30.96 22.00 3.60
C MET A 151 -31.96 21.90 4.76
N PRO A 152 -31.83 20.99 5.75
CA PRO A 152 -32.75 20.96 6.90
C PRO A 152 -32.72 22.25 7.74
N LYS A 153 -31.53 22.88 7.83
CA LYS A 153 -31.39 24.16 8.55
C LYS A 153 -32.11 25.30 7.81
N ILE A 154 -32.01 25.34 6.49
CA ILE A 154 -32.76 26.31 5.69
C ILE A 154 -34.27 26.08 5.83
N LYS A 155 -34.73 24.82 5.75
CA LYS A 155 -36.16 24.47 5.91
C LYS A 155 -36.71 24.78 7.31
N SER A 156 -35.87 24.89 8.32
CA SER A 156 -36.28 25.24 9.69
C SER A 156 -36.35 26.74 9.96
N LEU A 157 -35.94 27.59 9.02
CA LEU A 157 -36.05 29.04 9.15
C LEU A 157 -37.46 29.52 8.82
N ASP A 158 -37.86 30.64 9.42
CA ASP A 158 -39.08 31.34 9.00
C ASP A 158 -38.95 31.79 7.52
N PRO A 159 -39.86 31.40 6.64
CA PRO A 159 -39.82 31.78 5.22
C PRO A 159 -39.72 33.28 4.97
N ASN A 160 -40.34 34.10 5.87
CA ASN A 160 -40.40 35.54 5.74
C ASN A 160 -39.19 36.28 6.33
N LEU A 161 -38.22 35.56 6.88
CA LEU A 161 -37.10 36.17 7.60
C LEU A 161 -36.25 37.10 6.72
N ALA A 162 -36.02 36.71 5.45
CA ALA A 162 -35.28 37.53 4.50
C ALA A 162 -36.08 38.75 4.06
N ASP A 163 -37.39 38.59 3.86
CA ASP A 163 -38.29 39.66 3.45
C ASP A 163 -38.45 40.71 4.57
N ALA A 164 -38.63 40.26 5.81
CA ALA A 164 -38.62 41.16 6.98
C ALA A 164 -37.32 41.98 7.13
N ALA A 165 -36.18 41.42 6.79
CA ALA A 165 -34.91 42.15 6.77
C ALA A 165 -34.86 43.19 5.65
N MET A 166 -35.43 42.88 4.49
CA MET A 166 -35.52 43.82 3.35
C MET A 166 -36.50 44.93 3.64
N ASP A 167 -37.60 44.67 4.32
CA ASP A 167 -38.58 45.70 4.78
C ASP A 167 -37.94 46.71 5.75
N LEU A 168 -36.92 46.26 6.50
CA LEU A 168 -36.12 47.14 7.36
C LEU A 168 -34.96 47.85 6.61
N GLY A 169 -34.96 47.80 5.28
CA GLY A 169 -33.99 48.50 4.43
C GLY A 169 -32.72 47.74 4.10
N ALA A 170 -32.64 46.43 4.40
CA ALA A 170 -31.49 45.60 3.98
C ALA A 170 -31.56 45.29 2.47
N THR A 171 -30.42 45.35 1.79
CA THR A 171 -30.34 44.81 0.42
C THR A 171 -30.49 43.28 0.44
N PRO A 172 -30.89 42.64 -0.67
CA PRO A 172 -30.99 41.18 -0.75
C PRO A 172 -29.71 40.46 -0.32
N TRP A 173 -28.56 41.02 -0.69
CA TRP A 173 -27.24 40.49 -0.26
C TRP A 173 -26.98 40.64 1.24
N GLN A 174 -27.43 41.74 1.82
CA GLN A 174 -27.32 41.95 3.27
C GLN A 174 -28.28 41.04 4.04
N ALA A 175 -29.53 40.85 3.57
CA ALA A 175 -30.48 39.91 4.15
C ALA A 175 -29.89 38.46 4.12
N LEU A 176 -29.31 38.06 2.99
CA LEU A 176 -28.67 36.76 2.86
C LEU A 176 -27.48 36.62 3.83
N THR A 177 -26.47 37.52 3.74
CA THR A 177 -25.19 37.35 4.45
C THR A 177 -25.25 37.70 5.93
N LYS A 178 -26.11 38.65 6.34
CA LYS A 178 -26.20 39.12 7.74
C LYS A 178 -27.32 38.46 8.53
N VAL A 179 -28.34 37.88 7.86
CA VAL A 179 -29.51 37.32 8.54
C VAL A 179 -29.60 35.80 8.28
N VAL A 180 -29.67 35.35 7.02
CA VAL A 180 -29.91 33.95 6.68
C VAL A 180 -28.65 33.10 6.98
N VAL A 181 -27.49 33.44 6.40
CA VAL A 181 -26.24 32.65 6.54
C VAL A 181 -25.85 32.45 8.01
N PRO A 182 -25.88 33.44 8.90
CA PRO A 182 -25.56 33.21 10.32
C PRO A 182 -26.47 32.20 11.01
N GLN A 183 -27.74 32.09 10.61
CA GLN A 183 -28.68 31.15 11.21
C GLN A 183 -28.51 29.71 10.70
N ILE A 184 -28.07 29.52 9.46
CA ILE A 184 -27.74 28.20 8.89
C ILE A 184 -26.31 27.78 9.16
N THR A 185 -25.44 28.62 9.75
CA THR A 185 -24.05 28.32 10.07
C THR A 185 -23.85 26.98 10.79
N PRO A 186 -24.69 26.55 11.75
CA PRO A 186 -24.55 25.23 12.35
C PRO A 186 -24.67 24.08 11.34
N GLY A 187 -25.53 24.23 10.31
CA GLY A 187 -25.65 23.28 9.22
C GLY A 187 -24.45 23.31 8.27
N ILE A 188 -23.94 24.52 7.99
CA ILE A 188 -22.75 24.69 7.16
C ILE A 188 -21.51 24.02 7.83
N VAL A 189 -21.33 24.27 9.13
CA VAL A 189 -20.21 23.66 9.88
C VAL A 189 -20.35 22.15 9.94
N ALA A 190 -21.55 21.63 10.19
CA ALA A 190 -21.79 20.19 10.20
C ALA A 190 -21.50 19.57 8.82
N GLY A 191 -21.95 20.22 7.74
CA GLY A 191 -21.67 19.78 6.37
C GLY A 191 -20.18 19.80 6.04
N ALA A 192 -19.47 20.84 6.45
CA ALA A 192 -18.01 20.93 6.29
C ALA A 192 -17.26 19.82 7.03
N LEU A 193 -17.67 19.49 8.25
CA LEU A 193 -17.07 18.42 9.04
C LEU A 193 -17.30 17.04 8.39
N ILE A 194 -18.50 16.79 7.87
CA ILE A 194 -18.81 15.55 7.16
C ILE A 194 -17.96 15.47 5.89
N ALA A 195 -17.92 16.54 5.08
CA ALA A 195 -17.13 16.58 3.86
C ALA A 195 -15.63 16.35 4.13
N PHE A 196 -15.09 16.94 5.19
CA PHE A 196 -13.69 16.74 5.60
C PHE A 196 -13.43 15.28 5.99
N THR A 197 -14.29 14.70 6.82
CA THR A 197 -14.12 13.31 7.26
C THR A 197 -14.21 12.33 6.07
N MET A 198 -15.22 12.51 5.21
CA MET A 198 -15.39 11.70 4.01
C MET A 198 -14.19 11.79 3.06
N SER A 199 -13.61 12.99 2.91
CA SER A 199 -12.47 13.20 2.02
C SER A 199 -11.16 12.64 2.59
N VAL A 200 -10.97 12.64 3.91
CA VAL A 200 -9.77 12.04 4.55
C VAL A 200 -9.80 10.52 4.48
N ASP A 201 -10.97 9.93 4.67
CA ASP A 201 -11.15 8.47 4.77
C ASP A 201 -11.32 7.79 3.40
N ASP A 202 -11.50 8.57 2.32
CA ASP A 202 -11.77 8.00 1.00
C ASP A 202 -10.57 7.23 0.44
N PHE A 203 -10.82 5.95 0.18
CA PHE A 203 -9.90 5.06 -0.54
C PHE A 203 -10.39 4.79 -1.97
N ILE A 204 -11.67 4.44 -2.13
CA ILE A 204 -12.17 3.87 -3.38
C ILE A 204 -12.11 4.90 -4.51
N ILE A 205 -12.66 6.09 -4.30
CA ILE A 205 -12.67 7.13 -5.33
C ILE A 205 -11.24 7.55 -5.63
N SER A 206 -10.43 7.81 -4.59
CA SER A 206 -9.01 8.16 -4.73
C SER A 206 -8.24 7.14 -5.57
N TYR A 207 -8.43 5.84 -5.31
CA TYR A 207 -7.73 4.77 -6.01
C TYR A 207 -7.99 4.75 -7.52
N PHE A 208 -9.23 4.98 -7.95
CA PHE A 208 -9.60 4.95 -9.37
C PHE A 208 -9.26 6.25 -10.13
N VAL A 209 -9.26 7.40 -9.44
CA VAL A 209 -9.03 8.71 -10.08
C VAL A 209 -7.61 9.25 -9.87
N THR A 210 -6.80 8.61 -9.01
CA THR A 210 -5.41 9.00 -8.82
C THR A 210 -4.60 8.71 -10.07
N GLY A 211 -3.55 9.53 -10.25
CA GLY A 211 -2.58 9.37 -11.31
C GLY A 211 -1.24 8.89 -10.77
N ARG A 212 -0.29 8.83 -11.68
CA ARG A 212 1.07 8.41 -11.42
C ARG A 212 1.75 9.31 -10.39
N GLY A 213 2.35 8.72 -9.38
CA GLY A 213 3.10 9.44 -8.34
C GLY A 213 2.26 10.24 -7.33
N VAL A 214 0.93 10.16 -7.40
CA VAL A 214 0.05 10.81 -6.42
C VAL A 214 -0.65 9.75 -5.58
N LYS A 215 -0.31 9.68 -4.31
CA LYS A 215 -0.93 8.75 -3.35
C LYS A 215 -1.52 9.56 -2.19
N ASN A 216 -2.71 9.21 -1.76
CA ASN A 216 -3.21 9.65 -0.46
C ASN A 216 -2.88 8.58 0.60
N LEU A 217 -3.12 8.90 1.86
CA LEU A 217 -2.83 8.00 2.96
C LEU A 217 -3.58 6.68 2.88
N SER A 218 -4.85 6.70 2.46
CA SER A 218 -5.68 5.49 2.35
C SER A 218 -5.14 4.53 1.30
N ILE A 219 -4.67 5.03 0.15
CA ILE A 219 -4.00 4.24 -0.89
C ILE A 219 -2.68 3.67 -0.34
N MET A 220 -1.89 4.49 0.36
CA MET A 220 -0.62 4.07 0.95
C MET A 220 -0.83 2.96 1.98
N VAL A 221 -1.71 3.14 2.95
CA VAL A 221 -2.04 2.12 3.97
C VAL A 221 -2.49 0.82 3.30
N TYR A 222 -3.29 0.88 2.24
CA TYR A 222 -3.71 -0.30 1.50
C TYR A 222 -2.53 -1.02 0.84
N THR A 223 -1.62 -0.30 0.20
CA THR A 223 -0.44 -0.91 -0.43
C THR A 223 0.51 -1.52 0.59
N MET A 224 0.73 -0.84 1.71
CA MET A 224 1.57 -1.33 2.82
C MET A 224 0.94 -2.47 3.62
N SER A 225 -0.40 -2.60 3.65
CA SER A 225 -1.09 -3.66 4.39
C SER A 225 -0.88 -5.06 3.81
N LYS A 226 -0.37 -5.16 2.58
CA LYS A 226 -0.02 -6.42 1.93
C LYS A 226 1.24 -7.08 2.51
N ARG A 227 2.09 -6.32 3.20
CA ARG A 227 3.25 -6.80 3.95
C ARG A 227 3.26 -6.16 5.34
N VAL A 228 3.93 -6.84 6.28
CA VAL A 228 4.04 -6.37 7.67
C VAL A 228 4.89 -5.11 7.73
N ASN A 229 4.23 -3.96 7.86
CA ASN A 229 4.91 -2.68 8.05
C ASN A 229 4.32 -1.95 9.26
N PRO A 230 4.97 -1.96 10.43
CA PRO A 230 4.46 -1.32 11.64
C PRO A 230 4.34 0.20 11.56
N SER A 231 4.96 0.86 10.57
CA SER A 231 4.77 2.29 10.32
C SER A 231 3.32 2.66 10.00
N ILE A 232 2.53 1.68 9.49
CA ILE A 232 1.07 1.82 9.33
C ILE A 232 0.41 2.20 10.66
N ASN A 233 0.80 1.54 11.76
CA ASN A 233 0.26 1.82 13.07
C ASN A 233 0.64 3.23 13.55
N ALA A 234 1.87 3.67 13.29
CA ALA A 234 2.34 5.00 13.66
C ALA A 234 1.60 6.10 12.89
N ILE A 235 1.48 5.98 11.56
CA ILE A 235 0.80 6.99 10.72
C ILE A 235 -0.71 7.03 10.99
N SER A 236 -1.35 5.88 11.16
CA SER A 236 -2.77 5.78 11.49
C SER A 236 -3.06 6.35 12.88
N THR A 237 -2.19 6.09 13.86
CA THR A 237 -2.29 6.69 15.20
C THR A 237 -2.17 8.21 15.14
N LEU A 238 -1.22 8.74 14.38
CA LEU A 238 -1.05 10.18 14.17
C LEU A 238 -2.32 10.82 13.62
N VAL A 239 -2.92 10.21 12.59
CA VAL A 239 -4.15 10.70 11.96
C VAL A 239 -5.32 10.67 12.93
N VAL A 240 -5.52 9.58 13.67
CA VAL A 240 -6.57 9.47 14.70
C VAL A 240 -6.40 10.56 15.76
N VAL A 241 -5.17 10.80 16.22
CA VAL A 241 -4.85 11.86 17.22
C VAL A 241 -5.15 13.24 16.64
N ILE A 242 -4.71 13.55 15.42
CA ILE A 242 -4.95 14.84 14.76
C ILE A 242 -6.46 15.08 14.60
N ILE A 243 -7.21 14.12 14.06
CA ILE A 243 -8.66 14.23 13.88
C ILE A 243 -9.36 14.43 15.22
N THR A 244 -8.97 13.65 16.24
CA THR A 244 -9.54 13.77 17.59
C THR A 244 -9.29 15.16 18.18
N ILE A 245 -8.09 15.70 18.06
CA ILE A 245 -7.74 17.04 18.53
C ILE A 245 -8.58 18.09 17.80
N VAL A 246 -8.68 17.99 16.49
CA VAL A 246 -9.50 18.91 15.66
C VAL A 246 -10.97 18.88 16.10
N LEU A 247 -11.55 17.69 16.25
CA LEU A 247 -12.93 17.52 16.70
C LEU A 247 -13.13 18.05 18.13
N VAL A 248 -12.20 17.81 19.06
CA VAL A 248 -12.28 18.34 20.42
C VAL A 248 -12.21 19.87 20.41
N ILE A 249 -11.31 20.46 19.63
CA ILE A 249 -11.19 21.92 19.52
C ILE A 249 -12.51 22.50 18.96
N ILE A 250 -13.05 21.95 17.88
CA ILE A 250 -14.29 22.44 17.26
C ILE A 250 -15.47 22.33 18.23
N ASN A 251 -15.60 21.23 18.98
CA ASN A 251 -16.71 21.02 19.90
C ASN A 251 -16.53 21.76 21.24
N ALA A 252 -15.32 21.89 21.75
CA ALA A 252 -15.03 22.55 23.02
C ALA A 252 -14.93 24.07 22.89
N ALA A 253 -14.48 24.60 21.75
CA ALA A 253 -14.32 26.03 21.52
C ALA A 253 -15.62 26.83 21.80
N PRO A 254 -16.81 26.46 21.28
CA PRO A 254 -18.04 27.18 21.57
C PRO A 254 -18.38 27.20 23.06
N ALA A 255 -18.15 26.09 23.78
CA ALA A 255 -18.44 25.99 25.22
C ALA A 255 -17.48 26.83 26.08
N LEU A 256 -16.20 26.90 25.69
CA LEU A 256 -15.19 27.71 26.38
C LEU A 256 -15.41 29.22 26.14
N PHE A 257 -15.80 29.59 24.92
CA PHE A 257 -16.07 30.99 24.59
C PHE A 257 -17.42 31.47 25.12
N ALA A 258 -18.46 30.63 25.21
CA ALA A 258 -19.71 30.95 25.85
C ALA A 258 -19.60 31.27 27.36
N LYS A 259 -18.67 30.61 28.08
CA LYS A 259 -18.35 30.95 29.48
C LYS A 259 -17.64 32.29 29.62
N ARG A 260 -16.87 32.73 28.62
CA ARG A 260 -16.20 34.06 28.62
C ARG A 260 -17.15 35.18 28.19
N ALA A 261 -18.11 34.89 27.26
CA ALA A 261 -19.06 35.90 26.79
C ALA A 261 -20.09 36.34 27.83
N LYS A 262 -20.34 35.55 28.86
CA LYS A 262 -21.20 35.96 30.01
C LYS A 262 -20.61 37.07 30.85
N ARG A 263 -19.36 37.50 30.63
CA ARG A 263 -18.66 38.49 31.42
C ARG A 263 -18.46 39.84 30.74
N ASN A 264 -18.71 39.99 29.44
CA ASN A 264 -18.64 41.26 28.74
C ASN A 264 -19.75 41.34 27.69
N SER A 265 -20.69 42.25 27.91
CA SER A 265 -21.73 42.63 26.94
C SER A 265 -21.15 43.39 25.74
N ILE A 266 -21.80 43.20 24.59
CA ILE A 266 -21.69 43.92 23.32
C ILE A 266 -20.70 43.34 22.29
N GLY A 267 -21.25 42.60 21.35
CA GLY A 267 -21.06 42.69 19.92
C GLY A 267 -19.64 42.66 19.33
N ARG A 268 -19.05 41.49 19.22
CA ARG A 268 -18.31 41.04 18.02
C ARG A 268 -18.18 39.52 18.09
N ARG A 269 -19.04 38.85 17.34
CA ARG A 269 -18.92 37.40 17.12
C ARG A 269 -17.60 37.18 16.38
N ASN A 270 -16.58 36.64 17.08
CA ASN A 270 -15.28 36.38 16.52
C ASN A 270 -15.35 35.24 15.49
N VAL A 271 -15.43 35.62 14.23
CA VAL A 271 -15.12 34.77 13.04
C VAL A 271 -13.62 34.46 12.99
N LEU A 272 -12.83 35.00 13.90
CA LEU A 272 -11.36 34.91 13.94
C LEU A 272 -10.81 33.51 14.26
N VAL A 273 -11.54 32.64 14.95
CA VAL A 273 -10.97 31.34 15.39
C VAL A 273 -10.82 30.34 14.23
N PRO A 274 -11.81 30.15 13.33
CA PRO A 274 -11.58 29.30 12.16
C PRO A 274 -10.60 29.95 11.17
N ALA A 275 -10.55 31.28 11.08
CA ALA A 275 -9.59 31.99 10.23
C ALA A 275 -8.15 31.83 10.73
N VAL A 276 -7.92 31.85 12.05
CA VAL A 276 -6.58 31.63 12.64
C VAL A 276 -6.10 30.18 12.43
N ALA A 277 -6.99 29.19 12.55
CA ALA A 277 -6.62 27.80 12.28
C ALA A 277 -6.22 27.59 10.81
N VAL A 278 -6.95 28.21 9.87
CA VAL A 278 -6.61 28.19 8.44
C VAL A 278 -5.31 28.93 8.15
N VAL A 279 -5.07 30.08 8.81
CA VAL A 279 -3.82 30.85 8.66
C VAL A 279 -2.62 30.11 9.24
N CYS A 280 -2.77 29.38 10.36
CA CYS A 280 -1.69 28.56 10.91
C CYS A 280 -1.34 27.39 9.98
N VAL A 281 -2.32 26.74 9.38
CA VAL A 281 -2.09 25.66 8.38
C VAL A 281 -1.44 26.22 7.12
N LEU A 282 -1.89 27.37 6.63
CA LEU A 282 -1.28 28.03 5.47
C LEU A 282 0.15 28.54 5.77
N ALA A 283 0.44 28.98 6.98
CA ALA A 283 1.78 29.38 7.40
C ALA A 283 2.75 28.20 7.50
N ILE A 284 2.26 27.02 7.93
CA ILE A 284 3.06 25.78 7.96
C ILE A 284 3.36 25.33 6.52
N VAL A 285 2.37 25.33 5.62
CA VAL A 285 2.54 24.98 4.21
C VAL A 285 3.47 25.98 3.50
N ALA A 286 3.34 27.28 3.75
CA ALA A 286 4.23 28.29 3.19
C ALA A 286 5.65 28.19 3.76
N GLY A 287 5.83 27.81 5.01
CA GLY A 287 7.13 27.60 5.64
C GLY A 287 7.91 26.43 5.03
N VAL A 288 7.22 25.35 4.66
CA VAL A 288 7.81 24.18 3.99
C VAL A 288 8.24 24.53 2.54
N VAL A 289 7.42 25.32 1.84
CA VAL A 289 7.72 25.73 0.44
C VAL A 289 8.91 26.71 0.35
N THR A 290 9.11 27.56 1.34
CA THR A 290 10.19 28.57 1.31
C THR A 290 11.55 28.07 1.81
N TYR A 291 11.60 26.91 2.47
CA TYR A 291 12.85 26.31 2.97
C TYR A 291 13.71 25.70 1.84
N ASN A 292 13.11 25.36 0.69
CA ASN A 292 13.79 24.65 -0.42
C ASN A 292 14.57 25.52 -1.41
N ASN A 293 14.72 26.82 -1.21
CA ASN A 293 15.19 27.73 -2.28
C ASN A 293 16.62 28.25 -2.17
N LYS A 294 17.63 27.47 -1.71
CA LYS A 294 19.07 27.84 -1.87
C LYS A 294 19.98 26.62 -1.88
N LYS A 295 20.17 25.99 -3.05
CA LYS A 295 21.31 25.08 -3.28
C LYS A 295 21.77 25.18 -4.73
N GLU A 296 23.06 24.90 -5.00
CA GLU A 296 23.57 24.72 -6.35
C GLU A 296 22.82 23.61 -7.08
N PRO A 297 22.58 23.73 -8.40
CA PRO A 297 21.82 22.73 -9.14
C PRO A 297 22.51 21.37 -9.07
N LEU A 298 21.76 20.35 -8.65
CA LEU A 298 22.24 18.98 -8.57
C LEU A 298 22.21 18.31 -9.97
N PRO A 299 22.96 17.20 -10.19
CA PRO A 299 23.17 16.63 -11.53
C PRO A 299 21.91 16.33 -12.33
N PHE A 300 20.82 15.95 -11.66
CA PHE A 300 19.53 15.57 -12.28
C PHE A 300 18.36 16.39 -11.73
N GLU A 301 18.62 17.60 -11.25
CA GLU A 301 17.58 18.47 -10.69
C GLU A 301 16.46 18.73 -11.70
N GLY A 302 15.21 18.51 -11.25
CA GLY A 302 14.01 18.67 -12.07
C GLY A 302 13.69 17.50 -13.00
N GLN A 303 14.52 16.45 -13.03
CA GLN A 303 14.21 15.21 -13.74
C GLN A 303 13.44 14.24 -12.84
N THR A 304 12.61 13.40 -13.46
CA THR A 304 11.79 12.41 -12.74
C THR A 304 12.13 11.01 -13.19
N LEU A 305 12.54 10.15 -12.25
CA LEU A 305 12.78 8.73 -12.48
C LEU A 305 11.51 7.95 -12.11
N ARG A 306 11.03 7.10 -13.01
CA ARG A 306 9.86 6.25 -12.78
C ARG A 306 10.27 4.81 -12.65
N ILE A 307 10.11 4.26 -11.46
CA ILE A 307 10.45 2.88 -11.12
C ILE A 307 9.15 2.08 -10.91
N TYR A 308 9.06 0.91 -11.53
CA TYR A 308 7.96 -0.03 -11.32
C TYR A 308 8.53 -1.32 -10.72
N ASN A 309 8.24 -1.56 -9.45
CA ASN A 309 8.86 -2.59 -8.64
C ASN A 309 7.81 -3.37 -7.84
N TRP A 310 8.22 -4.43 -7.19
CA TRP A 310 7.42 -5.16 -6.20
C TRP A 310 7.09 -4.27 -5.00
N GLY A 311 6.02 -4.60 -4.27
CA GLY A 311 5.69 -3.94 -3.00
C GLY A 311 6.74 -4.27 -1.93
N GLU A 312 7.12 -3.29 -1.09
CA GLU A 312 8.09 -3.43 0.03
C GLU A 312 9.43 -4.09 -0.41
N TYR A 313 9.93 -3.70 -1.58
CA TYR A 313 11.10 -4.30 -2.23
C TYR A 313 12.24 -3.32 -2.47
N VAL A 314 12.23 -2.23 -1.69
CA VAL A 314 13.22 -1.13 -1.75
C VAL A 314 13.59 -0.77 -0.32
N GLY A 315 14.87 -0.52 -0.08
CA GLY A 315 15.39 -0.12 1.23
C GLY A 315 14.78 1.17 1.76
N GLU A 316 14.86 1.34 3.06
CA GLU A 316 14.21 2.44 3.78
C GLU A 316 14.65 3.83 3.33
N HIS A 317 15.94 3.98 3.01
CA HIS A 317 16.55 5.28 2.77
C HIS A 317 16.99 5.53 1.33
N ILE A 318 17.13 4.47 0.51
CA ILE A 318 17.75 4.53 -0.82
C ILE A 318 17.13 5.57 -1.75
N ILE A 319 15.80 5.68 -1.78
CA ILE A 319 15.11 6.66 -2.63
C ILE A 319 15.38 8.07 -2.15
N GLN A 320 15.29 8.31 -0.83
CA GLN A 320 15.51 9.64 -0.26
C GLN A 320 16.95 10.12 -0.48
N ASP A 321 17.90 9.23 -0.26
CA ASP A 321 19.31 9.58 -0.35
C ASP A 321 19.73 9.79 -1.80
N PHE A 322 19.24 8.96 -2.72
CA PHE A 322 19.40 9.20 -4.15
C PHE A 322 18.82 10.55 -4.60
N GLN A 323 17.61 10.90 -4.14
CA GLN A 323 17.00 12.20 -4.44
C GLN A 323 17.79 13.38 -3.86
N LYS A 324 18.34 13.22 -2.63
CA LYS A 324 19.18 14.27 -2.00
C LYS A 324 20.50 14.48 -2.75
N GLU A 325 21.11 13.40 -3.24
CA GLU A 325 22.39 13.46 -3.95
C GLU A 325 22.25 13.96 -5.38
N THR A 326 21.16 13.62 -6.04
CA THR A 326 20.98 13.84 -7.48
C THR A 326 20.08 15.02 -7.83
N GLY A 327 19.19 15.41 -6.92
CA GLY A 327 18.14 16.41 -7.19
C GLY A 327 16.99 15.88 -8.05
N ALA A 328 17.02 14.60 -8.43
CA ALA A 328 15.94 13.96 -9.16
C ALA A 328 14.73 13.71 -8.25
N THR A 329 13.55 13.61 -8.84
CA THR A 329 12.36 13.09 -8.18
C THR A 329 12.18 11.62 -8.57
N VAL A 330 12.06 10.71 -7.60
CA VAL A 330 11.79 9.27 -7.85
C VAL A 330 10.31 8.99 -7.62
N LEU A 331 9.65 8.43 -8.62
CA LEU A 331 8.27 7.94 -8.54
C LEU A 331 8.30 6.41 -8.54
N LEU A 332 8.07 5.83 -7.36
CA LEU A 332 7.96 4.38 -7.19
C LEU A 332 6.50 3.96 -7.33
N GLU A 333 6.24 3.09 -8.29
CA GLU A 333 4.97 2.36 -8.44
C GLU A 333 5.19 0.88 -8.13
N ASN A 334 4.16 0.20 -7.62
CA ASN A 334 4.27 -1.19 -7.24
C ASN A 334 3.35 -2.07 -8.08
N PHE A 335 3.78 -3.31 -8.33
CA PHE A 335 2.98 -4.36 -8.93
C PHE A 335 2.93 -5.59 -8.03
N ASP A 336 1.87 -6.38 -8.20
CA ASP A 336 1.62 -7.59 -7.40
C ASP A 336 2.05 -8.86 -8.14
N SER A 337 2.28 -8.75 -9.46
CA SER A 337 2.74 -9.88 -10.30
C SER A 337 3.47 -9.39 -11.55
N ASN A 338 4.40 -10.21 -12.05
CA ASN A 338 5.07 -9.96 -13.33
C ASN A 338 4.07 -9.81 -14.49
N GLU A 339 2.97 -10.53 -14.47
CA GLU A 339 1.91 -10.47 -15.48
C GLU A 339 1.19 -9.11 -15.48
N GLN A 340 0.91 -8.58 -14.31
CA GLN A 340 0.32 -7.24 -14.16
C GLN A 340 1.28 -6.17 -14.70
N MET A 341 2.56 -6.27 -14.34
CA MET A 341 3.62 -5.38 -14.84
C MET A 341 3.71 -5.47 -16.37
N TYR A 342 3.78 -6.69 -16.92
CA TYR A 342 3.85 -6.93 -18.36
C TYR A 342 2.67 -6.30 -19.12
N ILE A 343 1.44 -6.44 -18.65
CA ILE A 343 0.24 -5.87 -19.28
C ILE A 343 0.38 -4.34 -19.41
N LYS A 344 0.86 -3.65 -18.40
CA LYS A 344 1.06 -2.20 -18.45
C LYS A 344 2.14 -1.80 -19.45
N VAL A 345 3.26 -2.52 -19.44
CA VAL A 345 4.38 -2.28 -20.37
C VAL A 345 3.95 -2.55 -21.83
N ALA A 346 3.26 -3.65 -22.08
CA ALA A 346 2.73 -4.01 -23.40
C ALA A 346 1.69 -3.00 -23.92
N ASN A 347 0.91 -2.38 -23.02
CA ASN A 347 -0.01 -1.31 -23.35
C ASN A 347 0.66 0.07 -23.55
N GLY A 348 2.01 0.12 -23.49
CA GLY A 348 2.78 1.31 -23.82
C GLY A 348 2.98 2.27 -22.63
N GLU A 349 2.67 1.86 -21.39
CA GLU A 349 3.01 2.66 -20.23
C GLU A 349 4.53 2.83 -20.12
N ALA A 350 4.99 4.08 -19.93
CA ALA A 350 6.41 4.38 -19.88
C ALA A 350 6.91 4.39 -18.44
N TYR A 351 7.91 3.58 -18.18
CA TYR A 351 8.72 3.55 -16.97
C TYR A 351 10.19 3.74 -17.34
N ASP A 352 11.02 4.13 -16.39
CA ASP A 352 12.46 4.25 -16.62
C ASP A 352 13.21 3.01 -16.12
N ILE A 353 12.70 2.37 -15.05
CA ILE A 353 13.22 1.10 -14.52
C ILE A 353 12.05 0.17 -14.21
N LEU A 354 12.21 -1.12 -14.53
CA LEU A 354 11.38 -2.22 -14.04
C LEU A 354 12.27 -3.19 -13.26
N VAL A 355 11.67 -3.91 -12.31
CA VAL A 355 12.36 -4.96 -11.53
C VAL A 355 11.61 -6.29 -11.64
N PRO A 356 11.62 -6.92 -12.82
CA PRO A 356 10.98 -8.22 -13.05
C PRO A 356 11.87 -9.39 -12.61
N SER A 357 11.24 -10.56 -12.49
CA SER A 357 11.94 -11.83 -12.30
C SER A 357 12.49 -12.40 -13.63
N ASP A 358 13.41 -13.31 -13.51
CA ASP A 358 14.13 -14.02 -14.56
C ASP A 358 13.32 -14.36 -15.83
N TYR A 359 12.28 -15.18 -15.71
CA TYR A 359 11.44 -15.61 -16.84
C TYR A 359 10.72 -14.44 -17.53
N MET A 360 10.39 -13.42 -16.78
CA MET A 360 9.74 -12.24 -17.35
C MET A 360 10.75 -11.33 -18.05
N ILE A 361 11.99 -11.26 -17.56
CA ILE A 361 13.10 -10.60 -18.27
C ILE A 361 13.29 -11.27 -19.63
N GLN A 362 13.38 -12.61 -19.66
CA GLN A 362 13.50 -13.39 -20.89
C GLN A 362 12.38 -13.07 -21.89
N ARG A 363 11.13 -13.00 -21.40
CA ARG A 363 9.97 -12.62 -22.20
C ARG A 363 10.09 -11.21 -22.76
N LEU A 364 10.39 -10.23 -21.92
CA LEU A 364 10.51 -8.83 -22.32
C LEU A 364 11.64 -8.60 -23.33
N ILE A 365 12.75 -9.35 -23.22
CA ILE A 365 13.84 -9.34 -24.21
C ILE A 365 13.34 -9.92 -25.55
N SER A 366 12.73 -11.11 -25.53
CA SER A 366 12.28 -11.81 -26.74
C SER A 366 11.23 -11.03 -27.53
N GLU A 367 10.37 -10.29 -26.84
CA GLU A 367 9.32 -9.46 -27.42
C GLU A 367 9.78 -8.02 -27.74
N GLY A 368 11.04 -7.67 -27.40
CA GLY A 368 11.65 -6.39 -27.75
C GLY A 368 11.15 -5.18 -26.97
N TYR A 369 10.72 -5.38 -25.72
CA TYR A 369 10.28 -4.33 -24.80
C TYR A 369 11.41 -3.64 -24.04
N LEU A 370 12.61 -4.24 -24.02
CA LEU A 370 13.77 -3.69 -23.32
C LEU A 370 14.77 -3.03 -24.29
N GLN A 371 15.54 -2.09 -23.78
CA GLN A 371 16.73 -1.56 -24.44
C GLN A 371 17.99 -2.14 -23.80
N LYS A 372 19.07 -2.26 -24.59
CA LYS A 372 20.36 -2.67 -24.06
C LYS A 372 20.91 -1.60 -23.12
N LEU A 373 21.50 -2.07 -22.04
CA LEU A 373 22.18 -1.23 -21.06
C LEU A 373 23.49 -0.68 -21.66
N ASP A 374 23.78 0.56 -21.36
CA ASP A 374 25.09 1.16 -21.66
C ASP A 374 26.10 0.76 -20.59
N LYS A 375 26.83 -0.34 -20.85
CA LYS A 375 27.83 -0.87 -19.91
C LYS A 375 28.92 0.13 -19.52
N SER A 376 29.18 1.13 -20.34
CA SER A 376 30.15 2.19 -20.02
C SER A 376 29.70 3.10 -18.87
N LYS A 377 28.40 3.10 -18.58
CA LYS A 377 27.77 3.88 -17.51
C LYS A 377 27.53 3.06 -16.25
N LEU A 378 27.76 1.73 -16.29
CA LEU A 378 27.57 0.82 -15.19
C LEU A 378 28.90 0.49 -14.50
N ASN A 379 29.08 1.01 -13.29
CA ASN A 379 30.25 0.74 -12.45
C ASN A 379 29.99 -0.32 -11.36
N CYS A 380 28.77 -0.87 -11.34
CA CYS A 380 28.35 -1.84 -10.33
C CYS A 380 28.60 -3.30 -10.73
N MET A 381 28.83 -3.60 -12.02
CA MET A 381 28.91 -4.98 -12.54
C MET A 381 30.04 -5.81 -11.90
N ASP A 382 31.17 -5.19 -11.57
CA ASP A 382 32.31 -5.87 -10.92
C ASP A 382 32.06 -6.18 -9.44
N LYS A 383 31.04 -5.54 -8.84
CA LYS A 383 30.66 -5.73 -7.43
C LYS A 383 29.65 -6.85 -7.21
N LEU A 384 29.01 -7.32 -8.29
CA LEU A 384 28.00 -8.36 -8.23
C LEU A 384 28.64 -9.74 -8.01
N ASP A 385 27.90 -10.63 -7.35
CA ASP A 385 28.33 -12.02 -7.19
C ASP A 385 28.36 -12.73 -8.55
N ASP A 386 29.38 -13.60 -8.74
CA ASP A 386 29.57 -14.29 -10.01
C ASP A 386 28.48 -15.34 -10.28
N ALA A 387 27.84 -15.87 -9.24
CA ALA A 387 26.79 -16.88 -9.36
C ALA A 387 25.51 -16.36 -10.04
N ILE A 388 25.31 -15.03 -10.09
CA ILE A 388 24.12 -14.42 -10.67
C ILE A 388 24.40 -13.61 -11.93
N LYS A 389 25.62 -13.65 -12.43
CA LYS A 389 25.99 -13.08 -13.73
C LYS A 389 25.80 -14.11 -14.84
N GLY A 390 25.42 -13.65 -16.03
CA GLY A 390 25.34 -14.50 -17.21
C GLY A 390 24.30 -15.63 -17.11
N LEU A 391 23.22 -15.40 -16.39
CA LEU A 391 22.13 -16.37 -16.26
C LEU A 391 21.40 -16.60 -17.60
N PRO A 392 20.73 -17.76 -17.80
CA PRO A 392 20.13 -18.15 -19.08
C PRO A 392 19.20 -17.12 -19.71
N TYR A 393 18.56 -16.31 -18.93
CA TYR A 393 17.64 -15.28 -19.42
C TYR A 393 18.35 -14.06 -20.04
N ASP A 394 19.60 -13.76 -19.67
CA ASP A 394 20.44 -12.68 -20.21
C ASP A 394 21.95 -13.04 -20.09
N PRO A 395 22.47 -13.96 -20.91
CA PRO A 395 23.81 -14.54 -20.74
C PRO A 395 24.97 -13.54 -20.77
N GLU A 396 24.78 -12.42 -21.45
CA GLU A 396 25.80 -11.37 -21.56
C GLU A 396 25.52 -10.18 -20.62
N ASN A 397 24.48 -10.24 -19.79
CA ASN A 397 23.99 -9.09 -19.01
C ASN A 397 23.88 -7.81 -19.86
N GLU A 398 23.28 -7.94 -21.04
CA GLU A 398 23.09 -6.81 -21.94
C GLU A 398 21.85 -5.97 -21.60
N TYR A 399 20.87 -6.55 -20.90
CA TYR A 399 19.57 -5.92 -20.63
C TYR A 399 19.27 -5.76 -19.15
N SER A 400 19.98 -6.50 -18.27
CA SER A 400 19.64 -6.61 -16.86
C SER A 400 20.84 -6.44 -15.94
N VAL A 401 20.61 -5.82 -14.78
CA VAL A 401 21.53 -5.80 -13.64
C VAL A 401 20.84 -6.51 -12.48
N PRO A 402 21.36 -7.65 -11.99
CA PRO A 402 20.82 -8.36 -10.84
C PRO A 402 20.61 -7.45 -9.63
N TYR A 403 19.46 -7.63 -8.95
CA TYR A 403 19.03 -6.82 -7.82
C TYR A 403 18.97 -7.64 -6.54
N PHE A 404 18.08 -8.63 -6.51
CA PHE A 404 18.00 -9.65 -5.47
C PHE A 404 17.96 -11.05 -6.09
N TRP A 405 18.33 -12.04 -5.30
CA TRP A 405 18.27 -13.43 -5.71
C TRP A 405 18.04 -14.36 -4.51
N GLY A 406 17.70 -15.59 -4.78
CA GLY A 406 17.42 -16.54 -3.72
C GLY A 406 16.94 -17.88 -4.25
N THR A 407 16.34 -18.65 -3.34
CA THR A 407 15.77 -19.96 -3.62
C THR A 407 14.34 -20.05 -3.09
N ALA A 408 13.56 -21.01 -3.60
CA ALA A 408 12.31 -21.41 -2.98
C ALA A 408 12.55 -22.72 -2.22
N GLY A 409 12.20 -22.80 -0.94
CA GLY A 409 12.48 -23.95 -0.10
C GLY A 409 11.41 -24.21 0.95
N ILE A 410 11.70 -25.13 1.85
CA ILE A 410 10.79 -25.55 2.91
C ILE A 410 11.14 -24.80 4.19
N VAL A 411 10.26 -23.89 4.65
CA VAL A 411 10.31 -23.38 6.03
C VAL A 411 9.65 -24.40 6.95
N TYR A 412 10.24 -24.66 8.11
CA TYR A 412 9.73 -25.65 9.03
C TYR A 412 9.96 -25.29 10.50
N ASP A 413 9.09 -25.74 11.38
CA ASP A 413 9.21 -25.62 12.83
C ASP A 413 10.06 -26.79 13.37
N LYS A 414 11.29 -26.53 13.83
CA LYS A 414 12.26 -27.49 14.37
C LYS A 414 11.69 -28.27 15.57
N THR A 415 10.66 -27.74 16.23
CA THR A 415 10.01 -28.43 17.37
C THR A 415 8.97 -29.46 16.94
N LYS A 416 8.51 -29.38 15.67
CA LYS A 416 7.48 -30.25 15.10
C LYS A 416 8.02 -31.20 14.03
N VAL A 417 9.03 -30.78 13.27
CA VAL A 417 9.58 -31.49 12.12
C VAL A 417 11.03 -31.89 12.40
N ASP A 418 11.33 -33.18 12.27
CA ASP A 418 12.72 -33.69 12.34
C ASP A 418 13.41 -33.43 11.00
N ILE A 419 14.61 -32.85 11.04
CA ILE A 419 15.42 -32.61 9.85
C ILE A 419 15.65 -33.89 9.02
N LYS A 420 15.71 -35.05 9.67
CA LYS A 420 15.86 -36.35 9.01
C LYS A 420 14.67 -36.73 8.13
N ASP A 421 13.47 -36.28 8.49
CA ASP A 421 12.29 -36.49 7.65
C ASP A 421 12.42 -35.64 6.37
N LEU A 422 12.89 -34.39 6.49
CA LEU A 422 13.17 -33.53 5.34
C LEU A 422 14.27 -34.07 4.43
N GLU A 423 15.37 -34.53 5.02
CA GLU A 423 16.51 -35.12 4.26
C GLU A 423 16.07 -36.37 3.51
N LYS A 424 15.23 -37.20 4.11
CA LYS A 424 14.76 -38.45 3.50
C LYS A 424 13.71 -38.22 2.41
N GLU A 425 12.79 -37.30 2.62
CA GLU A 425 11.57 -37.17 1.81
C GLU A 425 11.63 -36.00 0.83
N GLY A 426 12.46 -35.00 1.11
CA GLY A 426 12.48 -33.78 0.29
C GLY A 426 11.09 -33.15 0.20
N TYR A 427 10.66 -32.79 -1.00
CA TYR A 427 9.31 -32.25 -1.20
C TYR A 427 8.19 -33.28 -0.99
N ASN A 428 8.47 -34.59 -0.96
CA ASN A 428 7.44 -35.59 -0.65
C ASN A 428 6.95 -35.52 0.80
N ILE A 429 7.62 -34.80 1.70
CA ILE A 429 7.14 -34.50 3.06
C ILE A 429 5.77 -33.81 3.05
N PHE A 430 5.42 -33.11 1.97
CA PHE A 430 4.10 -32.52 1.79
C PHE A 430 2.97 -33.56 1.57
N LEU A 431 3.32 -34.85 1.43
CA LEU A 431 2.39 -35.98 1.39
C LEU A 431 2.47 -36.86 2.65
N ASP A 432 3.36 -36.57 3.61
CA ASP A 432 3.48 -37.34 4.85
C ASP A 432 2.28 -37.07 5.77
N GLN A 433 1.50 -38.12 6.04
CA GLN A 433 0.31 -38.05 6.88
C GLN A 433 0.57 -37.56 8.31
N LYS A 434 1.83 -37.60 8.77
CA LYS A 434 2.26 -37.06 10.07
C LYS A 434 1.94 -35.56 10.18
N TYR A 435 1.99 -34.82 9.06
CA TYR A 435 1.80 -33.36 9.02
C TYR A 435 0.43 -32.95 8.46
N LYS A 436 -0.52 -33.86 8.37
CA LYS A 436 -1.85 -33.58 7.83
C LYS A 436 -2.55 -32.43 8.55
N GLY A 437 -2.98 -31.41 7.80
CA GLY A 437 -3.62 -30.21 8.31
C GLY A 437 -2.66 -29.18 8.93
N ASP A 438 -1.35 -29.49 8.97
CA ASP A 438 -0.32 -28.66 9.59
C ASP A 438 0.70 -28.16 8.56
N ILE A 439 0.23 -27.87 7.31
CA ILE A 439 1.03 -27.51 6.15
C ILE A 439 0.49 -26.24 5.50
N TYR A 440 1.38 -25.36 5.05
CA TYR A 440 1.06 -24.29 4.10
C TYR A 440 1.52 -24.66 2.70
N LEU A 441 0.65 -24.44 1.70
CA LEU A 441 0.98 -24.51 0.28
C LEU A 441 0.93 -23.10 -0.30
N TYR A 442 1.98 -22.72 -1.05
CA TYR A 442 2.08 -21.37 -1.58
C TYR A 442 1.14 -21.18 -2.80
N ASP A 443 0.33 -20.11 -2.83
CA ASP A 443 -0.58 -19.80 -3.94
C ASP A 443 0.19 -19.19 -5.13
N SER A 444 1.12 -19.97 -5.64
CA SER A 444 1.82 -19.71 -6.90
C SER A 444 1.75 -20.95 -7.77
N GLU A 445 1.20 -20.82 -8.96
CA GLU A 445 1.11 -21.91 -9.92
C GLU A 445 2.49 -22.47 -10.26
N ARG A 446 3.45 -21.59 -10.47
CA ARG A 446 4.82 -21.91 -10.85
C ARG A 446 5.57 -22.63 -9.75
N ASP A 447 5.58 -22.08 -8.55
CA ASP A 447 6.35 -22.63 -7.43
C ASP A 447 5.74 -23.91 -6.87
N SER A 448 4.40 -24.01 -6.86
CA SER A 448 3.70 -25.24 -6.47
C SER A 448 3.95 -26.38 -7.48
N PHE A 449 3.95 -26.08 -8.79
CA PHE A 449 4.32 -27.07 -9.80
C PHE A 449 5.82 -27.41 -9.76
N MET A 450 6.71 -26.45 -9.53
CA MET A 450 8.14 -26.71 -9.29
C MET A 450 8.31 -27.72 -8.17
N MET A 451 7.69 -27.51 -7.02
CA MET A 451 7.73 -28.41 -5.88
C MET A 451 7.29 -29.83 -6.26
N ALA A 452 6.17 -29.99 -6.98
CA ALA A 452 5.66 -31.29 -7.39
C ALA A 452 6.58 -31.98 -8.43
N LEU A 453 7.08 -31.23 -9.42
CA LEU A 453 7.99 -31.75 -10.44
C LEU A 453 9.31 -32.23 -9.81
N LYS A 454 9.88 -31.43 -8.88
CA LYS A 454 11.10 -31.81 -8.16
C LYS A 454 10.86 -32.98 -7.20
N ALA A 455 9.69 -33.11 -6.58
CA ALA A 455 9.29 -34.28 -5.80
C ALA A 455 9.26 -35.57 -6.64
N LEU A 456 8.94 -35.46 -7.92
CA LEU A 456 8.90 -36.56 -8.89
C LEU A 456 10.23 -36.78 -9.61
N GLY A 457 11.24 -35.93 -9.38
CA GLY A 457 12.56 -36.03 -10.01
C GLY A 457 12.62 -35.45 -11.42
N TYR A 458 11.69 -34.58 -11.80
CA TYR A 458 11.64 -33.93 -13.12
C TYR A 458 12.26 -32.53 -13.07
N SER A 459 12.63 -32.01 -14.26
CA SER A 459 12.96 -30.59 -14.41
C SER A 459 11.72 -29.72 -14.17
N MET A 460 11.90 -28.61 -13.47
CA MET A 460 10.80 -27.65 -13.31
C MET A 460 10.46 -26.90 -14.61
N ASN A 461 11.36 -26.94 -15.61
CA ASN A 461 11.18 -26.34 -16.93
C ASN A 461 10.70 -27.36 -18.00
N THR A 462 10.22 -28.53 -17.57
CA THR A 462 9.72 -29.54 -18.51
C THR A 462 8.53 -29.02 -19.32
N SER A 463 8.53 -29.35 -20.60
CA SER A 463 7.38 -29.17 -21.51
C SER A 463 6.67 -30.49 -21.84
N ASP A 464 7.03 -31.60 -21.17
CA ASP A 464 6.41 -32.90 -21.35
C ASP A 464 5.04 -32.92 -20.62
N GLU A 465 3.97 -32.99 -21.41
CA GLU A 465 2.59 -33.00 -20.89
C GLU A 465 2.35 -34.14 -19.87
N SER A 466 3.02 -35.30 -20.04
CA SER A 466 2.88 -36.42 -19.11
C SER A 466 3.46 -36.07 -17.72
N GLN A 467 4.66 -35.46 -17.69
CA GLN A 467 5.30 -35.02 -16.44
C GLN A 467 4.50 -33.92 -15.77
N ILE A 468 3.97 -32.98 -16.53
CA ILE A 468 3.10 -31.90 -16.02
C ILE A 468 1.81 -32.50 -15.42
N GLN A 469 1.23 -33.50 -16.08
CA GLN A 469 0.04 -34.19 -15.59
C GLN A 469 0.33 -35.01 -14.33
N GLU A 470 1.50 -35.64 -14.21
CA GLU A 470 1.92 -36.34 -13.00
C GLU A 470 2.10 -35.35 -11.83
N ALA A 471 2.72 -34.20 -12.06
CA ALA A 471 2.84 -33.13 -11.06
C ALA A 471 1.45 -32.60 -10.62
N TYR A 472 0.53 -32.41 -11.56
CA TYR A 472 -0.85 -32.06 -11.23
C TYR A 472 -1.50 -33.12 -10.33
N ASN A 473 -1.37 -34.41 -10.65
CA ASN A 473 -1.93 -35.50 -9.84
C ASN A 473 -1.32 -35.52 -8.43
N TRP A 474 0.00 -35.26 -8.31
CA TRP A 474 0.68 -35.12 -7.04
C TRP A 474 0.11 -33.97 -6.20
N LEU A 475 -0.10 -32.80 -6.82
CA LEU A 475 -0.71 -31.63 -6.15
C LEU A 475 -2.17 -31.90 -5.74
N VAL A 476 -2.96 -32.55 -6.59
CA VAL A 476 -4.34 -32.96 -6.24
C VAL A 476 -4.33 -33.94 -5.07
N GLN A 477 -3.43 -34.92 -5.07
CA GLN A 477 -3.25 -35.83 -3.95
C GLN A 477 -2.91 -35.05 -2.66
N CYS A 478 -1.98 -34.09 -2.74
CA CYS A 478 -1.59 -33.26 -1.61
C CYS A 478 -2.81 -32.52 -1.04
N VAL A 479 -3.55 -31.76 -1.84
CA VAL A 479 -4.68 -30.96 -1.32
C VAL A 479 -5.82 -31.83 -0.80
N GLN A 480 -6.07 -32.99 -1.40
CA GLN A 480 -7.14 -33.89 -0.97
C GLN A 480 -6.80 -34.69 0.31
N THR A 481 -5.55 -35.15 0.44
CA THR A 481 -5.16 -36.02 1.55
C THR A 481 -4.61 -35.25 2.74
N MET A 482 -3.82 -34.21 2.48
CA MET A 482 -3.11 -33.47 3.51
C MET A 482 -3.87 -32.24 4.00
N LYS A 483 -4.79 -31.70 3.20
CA LYS A 483 -5.59 -30.50 3.52
C LYS A 483 -4.70 -29.30 3.91
N PRO A 484 -3.73 -28.92 3.06
CA PRO A 484 -2.93 -27.74 3.32
C PRO A 484 -3.79 -26.48 3.27
N GLU A 485 -3.36 -25.45 3.97
CA GLU A 485 -3.88 -24.10 3.80
C GLU A 485 -3.11 -23.42 2.67
N ILE A 486 -3.82 -22.96 1.63
CA ILE A 486 -3.21 -22.29 0.47
C ILE A 486 -3.16 -20.80 0.79
N VAL A 487 -1.95 -20.25 0.82
CA VAL A 487 -1.68 -18.88 1.27
C VAL A 487 -0.63 -18.21 0.36
N THR A 488 -0.56 -16.89 0.39
CA THR A 488 0.52 -16.08 -0.18
C THR A 488 1.43 -15.57 0.93
N ASP A 489 1.57 -14.28 1.09
CA ASP A 489 2.46 -13.65 2.07
C ASP A 489 2.03 -13.89 3.53
N GLU A 490 0.80 -14.35 3.76
CA GLU A 490 0.34 -14.73 5.10
C GLU A 490 1.18 -15.84 5.74
N ILE A 491 1.88 -16.64 4.92
CA ILE A 491 2.79 -17.68 5.42
C ILE A 491 3.90 -17.09 6.30
N ILE A 492 4.38 -15.89 6.00
CA ILE A 492 5.49 -15.24 6.69
C ILE A 492 5.17 -15.08 8.18
N ASP A 493 4.11 -14.32 8.50
CA ASP A 493 3.68 -14.09 9.87
C ASP A 493 3.22 -15.37 10.57
N ASN A 494 2.54 -16.23 9.83
CA ASN A 494 2.00 -17.48 10.38
C ASN A 494 3.11 -18.45 10.78
N MET A 495 4.17 -18.57 9.97
CA MET A 495 5.32 -19.41 10.32
C MET A 495 6.17 -18.77 11.42
N ALA A 496 6.39 -17.46 11.41
CA ALA A 496 7.06 -16.76 12.52
C ALA A 496 6.37 -17.01 13.86
N GLN A 497 5.03 -17.16 13.87
CA GLN A 497 4.25 -17.49 15.05
C GLN A 497 4.17 -19.00 15.35
N GLY A 498 4.80 -19.87 14.55
CA GLY A 498 4.79 -21.32 14.74
C GLY A 498 3.41 -21.98 14.56
N ARG A 499 2.52 -21.41 13.74
CA ARG A 499 1.15 -21.90 13.56
C ARG A 499 1.06 -23.25 12.88
N LYS A 500 1.96 -23.55 11.93
CA LYS A 500 2.02 -24.80 11.18
C LYS A 500 3.40 -25.44 11.29
N ALA A 501 3.50 -26.71 10.89
CA ALA A 501 4.74 -27.47 10.92
C ALA A 501 5.70 -27.08 9.81
N LEU A 502 5.19 -26.93 8.58
CA LEU A 502 6.02 -26.62 7.41
C LEU A 502 5.23 -25.92 6.29
N GLY A 503 5.97 -25.29 5.36
CA GLY A 503 5.40 -24.65 4.18
C GLY A 503 6.47 -24.36 3.12
N LEU A 504 6.03 -24.12 1.89
CA LEU A 504 6.90 -23.64 0.81
C LEU A 504 7.01 -22.11 0.90
N ILE A 505 8.25 -21.58 0.87
CA ILE A 505 8.51 -20.14 1.02
C ILE A 505 9.76 -19.72 0.25
N TYR A 506 9.89 -18.44 -0.07
CA TYR A 506 11.13 -17.87 -0.60
C TYR A 506 12.16 -17.63 0.50
N SER A 507 13.44 -17.73 0.14
CA SER A 507 14.57 -17.66 1.09
C SER A 507 14.64 -16.34 1.87
N GLY A 508 14.32 -15.20 1.25
CA GLY A 508 14.29 -13.91 1.93
C GLY A 508 13.19 -13.82 3.00
N ASP A 509 12.00 -14.33 2.67
CA ASP A 509 10.91 -14.41 3.65
C ASP A 509 11.25 -15.41 4.77
N ALA A 510 11.93 -16.52 4.44
CA ALA A 510 12.42 -17.47 5.43
C ALA A 510 13.48 -16.83 6.34
N THR A 511 14.35 -15.95 5.81
CA THR A 511 15.32 -15.18 6.60
C THR A 511 14.60 -14.34 7.65
N TYR A 512 13.55 -13.63 7.26
CA TYR A 512 12.72 -12.88 8.21
C TYR A 512 12.06 -13.79 9.25
N VAL A 513 11.45 -14.90 8.83
CA VAL A 513 10.78 -15.87 9.73
C VAL A 513 11.74 -16.43 10.77
N ILE A 514 12.96 -16.78 10.37
CA ILE A 514 13.98 -17.34 11.26
C ILE A 514 14.51 -16.26 12.21
N ASN A 515 14.68 -15.03 11.73
CA ASN A 515 15.12 -13.91 12.57
C ASN A 515 14.09 -13.54 13.67
N GLU A 516 12.80 -13.68 13.37
CA GLU A 516 11.72 -13.47 14.35
C GLU A 516 11.51 -14.68 15.28
N ASN A 517 11.87 -15.90 14.86
CA ASN A 517 11.66 -17.13 15.63
C ASN A 517 12.77 -18.15 15.39
N GLU A 518 13.68 -18.28 16.33
CA GLU A 518 14.81 -19.22 16.29
C GLU A 518 14.45 -20.72 16.16
N ASN A 519 13.21 -21.08 16.50
CA ASN A 519 12.71 -22.43 16.31
C ASN A 519 12.36 -22.74 14.85
N MET A 520 12.35 -21.76 13.96
CA MET A 520 12.15 -21.98 12.54
C MET A 520 13.45 -22.38 11.85
N GLY A 521 13.34 -23.16 10.78
CA GLY A 521 14.43 -23.56 9.91
C GLY A 521 14.05 -23.44 8.45
N TYR A 522 15.06 -23.45 7.59
CA TYR A 522 14.89 -23.47 6.14
C TYR A 522 15.65 -24.65 5.56
N TYR A 523 15.01 -25.39 4.65
CA TYR A 523 15.59 -26.58 4.05
C TYR A 523 15.45 -26.57 2.53
N LEU A 524 16.53 -26.87 1.83
CA LEU A 524 16.58 -27.02 0.38
C LEU A 524 16.76 -28.50 0.03
N PRO A 525 15.76 -29.17 -0.58
CA PRO A 525 15.86 -30.57 -0.97
C PRO A 525 16.98 -30.82 -1.97
N GLU A 526 17.67 -31.98 -1.83
CA GLU A 526 18.72 -32.42 -2.73
C GLU A 526 18.23 -32.67 -4.17
N GLY A 527 16.93 -32.97 -4.35
CA GLY A 527 16.29 -33.11 -5.65
C GLY A 527 16.27 -31.82 -6.46
N GLY A 528 16.68 -30.71 -5.88
CA GLY A 528 16.75 -29.38 -6.51
C GLY A 528 15.55 -28.50 -6.21
N THR A 529 15.71 -27.23 -6.52
CA THR A 529 14.70 -26.20 -6.34
C THR A 529 14.81 -25.10 -7.40
N ASN A 530 13.93 -24.12 -7.31
CA ASN A 530 14.03 -22.86 -8.05
C ASN A 530 15.10 -21.97 -7.42
N GLN A 531 16.09 -21.59 -8.23
CA GLN A 531 17.00 -20.48 -7.95
C GLN A 531 16.52 -19.28 -8.79
N TRP A 532 15.93 -18.31 -8.15
CA TRP A 532 15.35 -17.15 -8.82
C TRP A 532 16.25 -15.93 -8.72
N SER A 533 16.12 -15.02 -9.68
CA SER A 533 16.80 -13.74 -9.68
C SER A 533 15.86 -12.66 -10.22
N ASP A 534 15.77 -11.57 -9.48
CA ASP A 534 15.13 -10.35 -9.93
C ASP A 534 16.18 -9.34 -10.35
N ALA A 535 15.95 -8.61 -11.43
CA ALA A 535 16.93 -7.67 -11.94
C ALA A 535 16.30 -6.36 -12.39
N MET A 536 17.08 -5.29 -12.29
CA MET A 536 16.73 -3.98 -12.83
C MET A 536 16.95 -3.96 -14.33
N VAL A 537 15.91 -3.56 -15.08
CA VAL A 537 15.93 -3.46 -16.54
C VAL A 537 15.39 -2.10 -16.99
N ILE A 538 15.82 -1.62 -18.15
CA ILE A 538 15.37 -0.34 -18.71
C ILE A 538 14.45 -0.63 -19.90
N PRO A 539 13.16 -0.23 -19.84
CA PRO A 539 12.24 -0.38 -20.95
C PRO A 539 12.65 0.44 -22.17
N LYS A 540 12.28 -0.03 -23.36
CA LYS A 540 12.61 0.63 -24.63
C LYS A 540 12.02 2.05 -24.74
N ASN A 541 10.91 2.32 -24.08
CA ASN A 541 10.22 3.60 -24.06
C ASN A 541 10.56 4.46 -22.83
N ALA A 542 11.63 4.13 -22.10
CA ALA A 542 12.12 4.92 -20.96
C ALA A 542 12.43 6.36 -21.40
N LYS A 543 12.01 7.32 -20.58
CA LYS A 543 12.18 8.75 -20.88
C LYS A 543 13.52 9.30 -20.39
N ASN A 544 14.05 8.72 -19.30
CA ASN A 544 15.26 9.19 -18.64
C ASN A 544 16.28 8.05 -18.45
N PRO A 545 16.79 7.44 -19.54
CA PRO A 545 17.69 6.29 -19.43
C PRO A 545 19.03 6.63 -18.72
N GLU A 546 19.52 7.88 -18.82
CA GLU A 546 20.71 8.32 -18.07
C GLU A 546 20.49 8.29 -16.57
N LEU A 547 19.35 8.81 -16.12
CA LEU A 547 18.96 8.82 -14.72
C LEU A 547 18.69 7.38 -14.24
N ALA A 548 18.16 6.51 -15.11
CA ALA A 548 17.98 5.09 -14.82
C ALA A 548 19.31 4.39 -14.54
N HIS A 549 20.35 4.62 -15.38
CA HIS A 549 21.69 4.05 -15.14
C HIS A 549 22.31 4.60 -13.84
N ALA A 550 22.11 5.87 -13.53
CA ALA A 550 22.58 6.45 -12.27
C ALA A 550 21.93 5.78 -11.05
N PHE A 551 20.61 5.52 -11.11
CA PHE A 551 19.92 4.82 -10.03
C PHE A 551 20.36 3.35 -9.92
N ILE A 552 20.51 2.64 -11.04
CA ILE A 552 20.99 1.25 -11.05
C ILE A 552 22.36 1.15 -10.37
N ASN A 553 23.30 2.05 -10.69
CA ASN A 553 24.58 2.11 -10.00
C ASN A 553 24.43 2.37 -8.51
N TYR A 554 23.61 3.35 -8.13
CA TYR A 554 23.39 3.72 -6.75
C TYR A 554 22.79 2.56 -5.92
N ALA A 555 21.75 1.91 -6.47
CA ALA A 555 21.07 0.79 -5.82
C ALA A 555 21.94 -0.46 -5.71
N SER A 556 22.90 -0.63 -6.61
CA SER A 556 23.82 -1.78 -6.65
C SER A 556 25.17 -1.51 -5.97
N ASP A 557 25.47 -0.26 -5.59
CA ASP A 557 26.67 0.06 -4.79
C ASP A 557 26.49 -0.39 -3.34
N TYR A 558 27.59 -0.40 -2.57
CA TYR A 558 27.59 -0.97 -1.21
C TYR A 558 26.51 -0.39 -0.32
N ASP A 559 26.43 0.93 -0.19
CA ASP A 559 25.48 1.58 0.74
C ASP A 559 24.01 1.36 0.31
N GLY A 560 23.69 1.51 -0.97
CA GLY A 560 22.35 1.27 -1.50
C GLY A 560 21.95 -0.21 -1.43
N ALA A 561 22.86 -1.12 -1.79
CA ALA A 561 22.62 -2.56 -1.72
C ALA A 561 22.49 -3.05 -0.27
N TYR A 562 23.24 -2.46 0.66
CA TYR A 562 23.16 -2.78 2.09
C TYR A 562 21.80 -2.33 2.67
N ASP A 563 21.39 -1.08 2.42
CA ASP A 563 20.08 -0.58 2.85
C ASP A 563 18.94 -1.42 2.29
N ASN A 564 19.02 -1.80 1.00
CA ASN A 564 18.05 -2.66 0.38
C ASN A 564 17.97 -4.05 1.03
N SER A 565 19.08 -4.74 1.15
CA SER A 565 19.11 -6.14 1.59
C SER A 565 18.81 -6.28 3.08
N SER A 566 19.34 -5.38 3.92
CA SER A 566 19.08 -5.33 5.35
C SER A 566 17.60 -5.09 5.64
N TYR A 567 16.95 -4.19 4.88
CA TYR A 567 15.54 -3.88 5.06
C TYR A 567 14.60 -4.97 4.54
N VAL A 568 14.86 -5.48 3.33
CA VAL A 568 13.98 -6.44 2.65
C VAL A 568 14.21 -7.87 3.14
N GLY A 569 15.43 -8.21 3.59
CA GLY A 569 15.80 -9.55 4.03
C GLY A 569 16.23 -10.51 2.92
N TYR A 570 16.22 -10.06 1.65
CA TYR A 570 16.65 -10.88 0.51
C TYR A 570 18.13 -10.73 0.22
N THR A 571 18.71 -11.81 -0.31
CA THR A 571 20.14 -11.86 -0.62
C THR A 571 20.54 -10.77 -1.59
N SER A 572 21.50 -9.96 -1.21
CA SER A 572 22.04 -8.92 -2.05
C SER A 572 22.73 -9.48 -3.28
N ALA A 573 22.51 -8.85 -4.43
CA ALA A 573 23.32 -9.10 -5.61
C ALA A 573 24.77 -8.60 -5.45
N ASN A 574 25.02 -7.62 -4.58
CA ASN A 574 26.37 -7.14 -4.25
C ASN A 574 27.05 -8.13 -3.32
N LYS A 575 28.13 -8.76 -3.83
CA LYS A 575 28.87 -9.81 -3.13
C LYS A 575 29.35 -9.37 -1.75
N LYS A 576 29.91 -8.17 -1.64
CA LYS A 576 30.46 -7.67 -0.37
C LYS A 576 29.35 -7.42 0.67
N VAL A 577 28.20 -6.92 0.24
CA VAL A 577 27.03 -6.74 1.12
C VAL A 577 26.50 -8.08 1.60
N MET A 578 26.37 -9.06 0.70
CA MET A 578 25.95 -10.41 1.07
C MET A 578 26.89 -11.02 2.13
N GLU A 579 28.22 -10.93 1.90
CA GLU A 579 29.23 -11.42 2.85
C GLU A 579 29.16 -10.72 4.20
N ASP A 580 28.96 -9.38 4.23
CA ASP A 580 28.94 -8.61 5.47
C ASP A 580 27.65 -8.82 6.28
N LEU A 581 26.49 -8.94 5.62
CA LEU A 581 25.21 -9.21 6.29
C LEU A 581 25.15 -10.63 6.89
N TYR A 582 25.75 -11.62 6.24
CA TYR A 582 25.82 -13.01 6.74
C TYR A 582 26.98 -13.23 7.69
N GLY A 583 28.05 -12.46 7.55
CA GLY A 583 29.29 -12.62 8.29
C GLY A 583 29.12 -12.33 9.79
N LYS A 584 30.21 -12.59 10.53
CA LYS A 584 30.23 -12.38 11.98
C LYS A 584 29.87 -10.94 12.37
N GLY A 585 28.81 -10.78 13.14
CA GLY A 585 28.28 -9.47 13.56
C GLY A 585 27.34 -8.83 12.52
N GLY A 586 27.08 -9.50 11.41
CA GLY A 586 26.08 -9.08 10.43
C GLY A 586 24.65 -9.37 10.90
N GLU A 587 23.69 -8.69 10.31
CA GLU A 587 22.27 -8.78 10.70
C GLU A 587 21.68 -10.19 10.53
N PHE A 588 22.19 -10.96 9.56
CA PHE A 588 21.73 -12.31 9.22
C PHE A 588 22.79 -13.38 9.57
N GLU A 589 23.65 -13.11 10.57
CA GLU A 589 24.66 -14.07 11.02
C GLU A 589 24.01 -15.41 11.39
N GLY A 590 24.44 -16.48 10.71
CA GLY A 590 23.99 -17.85 10.98
C GLY A 590 22.59 -18.19 10.47
N ILE A 591 21.97 -17.35 9.64
CA ILE A 591 20.69 -17.64 8.98
C ILE A 591 20.97 -18.19 7.58
N ASP A 592 21.02 -19.53 7.46
CA ASP A 592 21.36 -20.21 6.20
C ASP A 592 20.42 -19.86 5.04
N ALA A 593 19.17 -19.47 5.33
CA ALA A 593 18.22 -19.04 4.31
C ALA A 593 18.69 -17.79 3.53
N TYR A 594 19.54 -16.95 4.14
CA TYR A 594 20.06 -15.74 3.49
C TYR A 594 21.10 -16.04 2.40
N ILE A 595 21.80 -17.18 2.48
CA ILE A 595 22.81 -17.57 1.50
C ILE A 595 22.24 -18.62 0.54
N PRO A 596 21.96 -18.27 -0.72
CA PRO A 596 21.47 -19.24 -1.70
C PRO A 596 22.52 -20.33 -1.98
N ARG A 597 22.05 -21.57 -2.10
CA ARG A 597 22.87 -22.71 -2.51
C ARG A 597 23.23 -22.57 -3.99
N THR A 598 24.50 -22.73 -4.33
CA THR A 598 25.02 -22.60 -5.70
C THR A 598 25.71 -23.84 -6.26
N ASP A 599 25.85 -24.90 -5.45
CA ASP A 599 26.64 -26.12 -5.77
C ASP A 599 25.76 -27.33 -6.13
N ASN A 600 24.44 -27.22 -6.08
CA ASN A 600 23.54 -28.31 -6.46
C ASN A 600 23.10 -28.17 -7.93
N LYS A 601 23.56 -29.10 -8.75
CA LYS A 601 23.28 -29.19 -10.19
C LYS A 601 21.76 -29.41 -10.54
N ASN A 602 20.97 -29.78 -9.54
CA ASN A 602 19.53 -29.99 -9.70
C ASN A 602 18.72 -28.72 -9.45
N ASP A 603 19.36 -27.65 -8.96
CA ASP A 603 18.73 -26.33 -8.86
C ASP A 603 18.64 -25.71 -10.25
N GLU A 604 17.53 -25.09 -10.55
CA GLU A 604 17.24 -24.53 -11.88
C GLU A 604 16.71 -23.10 -11.76
N VAL A 605 16.90 -22.32 -12.81
CA VAL A 605 16.26 -21.01 -13.02
C VAL A 605 15.03 -21.24 -13.91
N PHE A 606 13.94 -20.54 -13.67
CA PHE A 606 12.77 -20.64 -14.52
C PHE A 606 13.05 -20.11 -15.94
N GLU A 607 12.60 -20.87 -16.94
CA GLU A 607 12.62 -20.48 -18.34
C GLU A 607 11.20 -20.14 -18.81
N TYR A 608 11.09 -19.12 -19.64
CA TYR A 608 9.80 -18.71 -20.19
C TYR A 608 9.35 -19.67 -21.31
N ASN A 609 8.18 -20.30 -21.11
CA ASN A 609 7.47 -21.07 -22.12
C ASN A 609 5.97 -20.77 -22.01
N GLU A 610 5.41 -20.11 -23.03
CA GLU A 610 4.02 -19.66 -22.99
C GLU A 610 3.02 -20.83 -23.00
N GLU A 611 3.28 -21.91 -23.74
CA GLU A 611 2.38 -23.06 -23.81
C GLU A 611 2.34 -23.80 -22.48
N THR A 612 3.51 -24.11 -21.91
CA THR A 612 3.63 -24.74 -20.60
C THR A 612 3.01 -23.88 -19.48
N LYS A 613 3.24 -22.57 -19.51
CA LYS A 613 2.62 -21.64 -18.55
C LYS A 613 1.10 -21.71 -18.60
N LYS A 614 0.54 -21.69 -19.78
CA LYS A 614 -0.93 -21.73 -19.98
C LYS A 614 -1.54 -23.04 -19.46
N GLU A 615 -0.85 -24.16 -19.68
CA GLU A 615 -1.26 -25.47 -19.20
C GLU A 615 -1.20 -25.50 -17.66
N ILE A 616 -0.08 -25.14 -17.05
CA ILE A 616 0.12 -25.10 -15.61
C ILE A 616 -0.93 -24.21 -14.93
N SER A 617 -1.20 -23.03 -15.49
CA SER A 617 -2.22 -22.11 -14.95
C SER A 617 -3.63 -22.72 -14.93
N ASN A 618 -4.00 -23.41 -16.01
CA ASN A 618 -5.27 -24.14 -16.08
C ASN A 618 -5.33 -25.28 -15.04
N LEU A 619 -4.25 -26.03 -14.90
CA LEU A 619 -4.18 -27.15 -13.96
C LEU A 619 -4.16 -26.67 -12.51
N TRP A 620 -3.45 -25.58 -12.20
CA TRP A 620 -3.45 -24.96 -10.89
C TRP A 620 -4.85 -24.51 -10.44
N SER A 621 -5.61 -23.93 -11.35
CA SER A 621 -7.01 -23.58 -11.09
C SER A 621 -7.84 -24.82 -10.69
N LYS A 622 -7.60 -25.97 -11.32
CA LYS A 622 -8.25 -27.24 -10.96
C LYS A 622 -7.78 -27.77 -9.60
N VAL A 623 -6.50 -27.62 -9.24
CA VAL A 623 -5.97 -27.97 -7.91
C VAL A 623 -6.69 -27.16 -6.83
N LYS A 624 -6.85 -25.84 -7.02
CA LYS A 624 -7.59 -24.97 -6.07
C LYS A 624 -9.06 -25.37 -5.92
N ILE A 625 -9.72 -25.76 -7.02
CA ILE A 625 -11.08 -26.31 -6.96
C ILE A 625 -11.10 -27.62 -6.18
N ALA A 626 -10.13 -28.51 -6.39
CA ALA A 626 -10.03 -29.76 -5.63
C ALA A 626 -9.82 -29.51 -4.13
N ALA A 627 -9.01 -28.53 -3.76
CA ALA A 627 -8.81 -28.10 -2.38
C ALA A 627 -10.11 -27.58 -1.74
N SER A 628 -10.86 -26.72 -2.44
CA SER A 628 -12.13 -26.16 -1.93
C SER A 628 -13.23 -27.20 -1.72
N ASN A 629 -13.23 -28.29 -2.48
CA ASN A 629 -14.20 -29.38 -2.35
C ASN A 629 -13.88 -30.34 -1.20
N THR A 630 -12.71 -30.20 -0.57
CA THR A 630 -12.23 -31.12 0.48
C THR A 630 -12.35 -30.50 1.90
N ASN A 631 -12.57 -29.19 1.97
CA ASN A 631 -12.86 -28.44 3.20
C ASN A 631 -14.36 -28.36 3.43
#